data_e4a88d4185ed4c15bda1dd740862b54a
#
_entry.id   e4a88d4185ed4c15bda1dd740862b54a
#
_cell.length_a   1.000
_cell.length_b   1.000
_cell.length_c   1.000
_cell.angle_alpha   90.00
_cell.angle_beta   90.00
_cell.angle_gamma   90.00
#
_symmetry.space_group_name_H-M   'P 1'
#
loop_
_entity.id
_entity.type
_entity.pdbx_description
1 polymer ?
#
loop_
_entity_poly.entity_id
_entity_poly.type
_entity_poly.pdbx_seq_one_letter_code
_entity_poly.pdbx_strand_id
1 'polypeptide(L)'
;LAERIGVSRNTVSLAYDDALDSQLDTAIPALDRHGLKGSFYLILSAQSVRGRMVDWRAAANNGHELGNHSLFHQCSGKGPGREWVAPQRNLDTTTVAQMRDQVELANTMLQAIDGRSERTFTAPCGDLAAMDGAYIGAVAPLFVGIKLIGGAVVADMAMLDPSAVPVLAPVGMSGAQLIALVEEAGRKGTMVDFTFHGIGGDHLQVSAEAHEELLTYLAAHRDEYWTAPFVDIMRWVRNTQATARKTP
;
A
#
# COMPACT_ATOMS: atom_id res chain seq x y z
N LEU A 1 -4.49 -29.49 17.02
CA LEU A 1 -4.31 -28.24 16.26
C LEU A 1 -2.89 -28.29 15.72
N ALA A 2 -2.75 -28.67 14.44
CA ALA A 2 -1.45 -28.64 13.80
C ALA A 2 -0.94 -27.20 13.86
N GLU A 3 0.18 -26.99 14.55
CA GLU A 3 0.98 -25.79 14.41
C GLU A 3 1.23 -25.60 12.90
N ARG A 4 0.56 -24.62 12.31
CA ARG A 4 0.85 -24.19 10.93
C ARG A 4 2.19 -23.48 10.96
N ILE A 5 3.23 -24.28 10.92
CA ILE A 5 4.62 -23.85 10.99
C ILE A 5 4.85 -22.83 9.86
N GLY A 6 5.04 -21.57 10.23
CA GLY A 6 5.74 -20.59 9.42
C GLY A 6 4.93 -19.53 8.69
N VAL A 7 3.60 -19.53 8.67
CA VAL A 7 2.81 -18.51 7.94
C VAL A 7 2.12 -17.50 8.85
N SER A 8 2.17 -17.66 10.16
CA SER A 8 1.62 -16.70 11.12
C SER A 8 2.70 -15.79 11.67
N ARG A 9 2.53 -14.50 11.49
CA ARG A 9 3.42 -13.47 12.03
C ARG A 9 2.63 -12.20 12.26
N ASN A 10 2.74 -11.61 13.46
CA ASN A 10 2.16 -10.31 13.74
C ASN A 10 2.84 -9.25 12.88
N THR A 11 2.15 -8.78 11.87
CA THR A 11 2.73 -7.97 10.81
C THR A 11 1.97 -6.67 10.63
N VAL A 12 2.70 -5.58 10.43
CA VAL A 12 2.14 -4.25 10.15
C VAL A 12 2.73 -3.69 8.87
N SER A 13 1.87 -3.33 7.94
CA SER A 13 2.23 -2.58 6.74
C SER A 13 1.72 -1.15 6.90
N LEU A 14 2.63 -0.18 6.75
CA LEU A 14 2.34 1.24 6.73
C LEU A 14 2.46 1.74 5.31
N ALA A 15 1.34 1.94 4.63
CA ALA A 15 1.31 2.41 3.26
C ALA A 15 0.61 3.76 3.13
N TYR A 16 0.98 4.49 2.08
CA TYR A 16 0.57 5.87 1.84
C TYR A 16 0.29 6.03 0.35
N ASP A 17 -0.94 6.39 -0.01
CA ASP A 17 -1.36 6.53 -1.40
C ASP A 17 -1.34 7.99 -1.88
N ASP A 18 -1.32 8.19 -3.20
CA ASP A 18 -1.52 9.44 -3.93
C ASP A 18 -0.29 10.35 -4.09
N ALA A 19 0.87 10.01 -3.54
CA ALA A 19 2.09 10.83 -3.64
C ALA A 19 1.88 12.28 -3.13
N LEU A 20 1.36 12.44 -1.91
CA LEU A 20 1.03 13.73 -1.33
C LEU A 20 2.24 14.41 -0.68
N ASP A 21 2.28 15.75 -0.70
CA ASP A 21 3.36 16.52 -0.08
C ASP A 21 3.48 16.27 1.43
N SER A 22 2.37 16.08 2.16
CA SER A 22 2.39 15.75 3.59
C SER A 22 3.08 14.42 3.90
N GLN A 23 3.15 13.52 2.93
CA GLN A 23 3.90 12.26 3.09
C GLN A 23 5.41 12.52 3.09
N LEU A 24 5.90 13.39 2.20
CA LEU A 24 7.32 13.82 2.16
C LEU A 24 7.69 14.69 3.35
N ASP A 25 6.80 15.59 3.76
CA ASP A 25 7.10 16.62 4.75
C ASP A 25 6.83 16.17 6.19
N THR A 26 5.93 15.22 6.41
CA THR A 26 5.50 14.78 7.74
C THR A 26 5.67 13.27 7.95
N ALA A 27 5.14 12.42 7.07
CA ALA A 27 5.13 10.97 7.28
C ALA A 27 6.54 10.37 7.23
N ILE A 28 7.31 10.66 6.18
CA ILE A 28 8.67 10.12 6.01
C ILE A 28 9.60 10.57 7.13
N PRO A 29 9.67 11.86 7.50
CA PRO A 29 10.48 12.28 8.65
C PRO A 29 10.10 11.59 9.95
N ALA A 30 8.80 11.37 10.21
CA ALA A 30 8.35 10.64 11.40
C ALA A 30 8.78 9.17 11.38
N LEU A 31 8.58 8.48 10.25
CA LEU A 31 9.05 7.10 10.06
C LEU A 31 10.57 6.99 10.31
N ASP A 32 11.34 7.91 9.76
CA ASP A 32 12.79 7.92 9.87
C ASP A 32 13.24 8.14 11.33
N ARG A 33 12.61 9.05 12.06
CA ARG A 33 12.89 9.27 13.50
C ARG A 33 12.66 8.01 14.33
N HIS A 34 11.66 7.22 13.98
CA HIS A 34 11.35 5.96 14.67
C HIS A 34 12.08 4.75 14.08
N GLY A 35 12.88 4.92 13.03
CA GLY A 35 13.57 3.83 12.34
C GLY A 35 12.60 2.80 11.73
N LEU A 36 11.42 3.24 11.31
CA LEU A 36 10.40 2.45 10.63
C LEU A 36 10.43 2.71 9.14
N LYS A 37 9.97 1.75 8.35
CA LYS A 37 9.88 1.89 6.89
C LYS A 37 8.44 1.72 6.43
N GLY A 38 8.05 2.57 5.48
CA GLY A 38 6.72 2.55 4.86
C GLY A 38 6.78 2.31 3.37
N SER A 39 5.60 2.18 2.78
CA SER A 39 5.39 1.96 1.35
C SER A 39 4.58 3.11 0.76
N PHE A 40 5.13 3.81 -0.21
CA PHE A 40 4.53 5.00 -0.82
C PHE A 40 4.09 4.68 -2.24
N TYR A 41 2.77 4.67 -2.47
CA TYR A 41 2.18 4.34 -3.76
C TYR A 41 1.99 5.60 -4.58
N LEU A 42 2.88 5.78 -5.55
CA LEU A 42 2.97 7.01 -6.32
C LEU A 42 2.02 6.99 -7.53
N ILE A 43 1.22 8.03 -7.65
CA ILE A 43 0.61 8.43 -8.91
C ILE A 43 1.71 9.10 -9.72
N LEU A 44 2.18 8.50 -10.80
CA LEU A 44 3.40 8.98 -11.48
C LEU A 44 3.21 10.34 -12.18
N SER A 45 1.97 10.75 -12.44
CA SER A 45 1.62 12.08 -12.94
C SER A 45 1.43 13.13 -11.83
N ALA A 46 1.56 12.75 -10.55
CA ALA A 46 1.38 13.69 -9.45
C ALA A 46 2.40 14.83 -9.47
N GLN A 47 1.97 16.00 -9.01
CA GLN A 47 2.83 17.19 -9.00
C GLN A 47 4.07 16.98 -8.11
N SER A 48 3.94 16.29 -6.98
CA SER A 48 5.06 16.00 -6.10
C SER A 48 6.10 15.08 -6.77
N VAL A 49 5.68 14.13 -7.61
CA VAL A 49 6.60 13.29 -8.38
C VAL A 49 7.36 14.13 -9.40
N ARG A 50 6.65 15.01 -10.10
CA ARG A 50 7.24 15.90 -11.10
C ARG A 50 8.19 16.94 -10.48
N GLY A 51 7.77 17.56 -9.39
CA GLY A 51 8.50 18.66 -8.75
C GLY A 51 9.49 18.23 -7.67
N ARG A 52 9.30 17.05 -7.08
CA ARG A 52 10.07 16.57 -5.92
C ARG A 52 10.58 15.13 -6.10
N MET A 53 10.89 14.75 -7.33
CA MET A 53 11.39 13.39 -7.63
C MET A 53 12.65 13.04 -6.83
N VAL A 54 13.50 14.02 -6.55
CA VAL A 54 14.71 13.81 -5.74
C VAL A 54 14.37 13.41 -4.31
N ASP A 55 13.28 13.92 -3.73
CA ASP A 55 12.82 13.57 -2.39
C ASP A 55 12.27 12.14 -2.36
N TRP A 56 11.51 11.74 -3.38
CA TRP A 56 11.03 10.36 -3.52
C TRP A 56 12.19 9.38 -3.72
N ARG A 57 13.18 9.74 -4.51
CA ARG A 57 14.42 8.93 -4.66
C ARG A 57 15.18 8.82 -3.35
N ALA A 58 15.29 9.89 -2.59
CA ALA A 58 15.93 9.88 -1.27
C ALA A 58 15.16 8.96 -0.29
N ALA A 59 13.84 8.99 -0.31
CA ALA A 59 13.02 8.07 0.49
C ALA A 59 13.32 6.61 0.14
N ALA A 60 13.37 6.27 -1.14
CA ALA A 60 13.72 4.93 -1.60
C ALA A 60 15.14 4.52 -1.18
N ASN A 61 16.11 5.42 -1.29
CA ASN A 61 17.49 5.17 -0.86
C ASN A 61 17.60 4.95 0.64
N ASN A 62 16.68 5.51 1.42
CA ASN A 62 16.59 5.31 2.87
C ASN A 62 15.75 4.07 3.26
N GLY A 63 15.37 3.23 2.32
CA GLY A 63 14.73 1.93 2.57
C GLY A 63 13.21 1.93 2.56
N HIS A 64 12.55 3.05 2.24
CA HIS A 64 11.12 3.05 1.97
C HIS A 64 10.83 2.42 0.60
N GLU A 65 9.66 1.82 0.47
CA GLU A 65 9.17 1.31 -0.81
C GLU A 65 8.49 2.41 -1.60
N LEU A 66 8.77 2.48 -2.91
CA LEU A 66 7.94 3.19 -3.87
C LEU A 66 7.07 2.17 -4.61
N GLY A 67 5.78 2.21 -4.37
CA GLY A 67 4.78 1.35 -4.99
C GLY A 67 4.09 2.03 -6.18
N ASN A 68 3.39 1.24 -6.96
CA ASN A 68 2.69 1.69 -8.15
C ASN A 68 1.23 2.02 -7.83
N HIS A 69 0.81 3.27 -8.10
CA HIS A 69 -0.57 3.72 -8.04
C HIS A 69 -1.05 4.23 -9.41
N SER A 70 -0.59 3.60 -10.49
CA SER A 70 -0.80 3.93 -11.90
C SER A 70 -0.14 5.26 -12.33
N LEU A 71 -0.23 5.57 -13.63
CA LEU A 71 0.22 6.87 -14.13
C LEU A 71 -0.75 8.00 -13.77
N PHE A 72 -2.05 7.76 -13.92
CA PHE A 72 -3.04 8.83 -13.97
C PHE A 72 -4.17 8.68 -12.95
N HIS A 73 -4.11 7.69 -12.06
CA HIS A 73 -5.12 7.46 -11.02
C HIS A 73 -6.54 7.38 -11.61
N GLN A 74 -6.74 6.51 -12.60
CA GLN A 74 -8.06 6.35 -13.20
C GLN A 74 -9.04 5.68 -12.25
N CYS A 75 -10.13 6.40 -11.99
CA CYS A 75 -11.26 5.94 -11.19
C CYS A 75 -12.54 5.97 -12.02
N SER A 76 -13.53 5.17 -11.63
CA SER A 76 -14.87 5.26 -12.20
C SER A 76 -15.48 6.62 -11.88
N GLY A 77 -16.06 7.27 -12.88
CA GLY A 77 -16.84 8.49 -12.72
C GLY A 77 -18.28 8.25 -12.26
N LYS A 78 -18.69 6.99 -12.05
CA LYS A 78 -20.04 6.61 -11.63
C LYS A 78 -20.22 6.70 -10.12
N GLY A 79 -21.40 7.12 -9.70
CA GLY A 79 -21.81 7.17 -8.32
C GLY A 79 -21.55 8.53 -7.64
N PRO A 80 -22.09 8.73 -6.43
CA PRO A 80 -21.94 9.98 -5.71
C PRO A 80 -20.49 10.23 -5.29
N GLY A 81 -20.07 11.51 -5.30
CA GLY A 81 -18.73 11.91 -4.89
C GLY A 81 -17.64 11.59 -5.91
N ARG A 82 -18.00 11.32 -7.18
CA ARG A 82 -17.05 11.03 -8.28
C ARG A 82 -16.98 12.15 -9.31
N GLU A 83 -17.60 13.29 -9.05
CA GLU A 83 -17.66 14.44 -9.98
C GLU A 83 -16.27 15.03 -10.29
N TRP A 84 -15.29 14.75 -9.45
CA TRP A 84 -13.90 15.16 -9.62
C TRP A 84 -13.15 14.34 -10.69
N VAL A 85 -13.70 13.19 -11.11
CA VAL A 85 -13.04 12.33 -12.13
C VAL A 85 -13.08 13.01 -13.49
N ALA A 86 -11.90 13.46 -13.93
CA ALA A 86 -11.78 14.12 -15.23
C ALA A 86 -12.06 13.12 -16.38
N PRO A 87 -12.72 13.54 -17.47
CA PRO A 87 -13.08 12.64 -18.58
C PRO A 87 -11.90 11.83 -19.13
N GLN A 88 -10.72 12.43 -19.27
CA GLN A 88 -9.52 11.77 -19.77
C GLN A 88 -8.89 10.79 -18.78
N ARG A 89 -9.38 10.75 -17.55
CA ARG A 89 -8.90 9.85 -16.46
C ARG A 89 -10.01 8.97 -15.92
N ASN A 90 -11.07 8.79 -16.71
CA ASN A 90 -12.23 7.99 -16.32
C ASN A 90 -12.00 6.51 -16.65
N LEU A 91 -12.01 5.66 -15.64
CA LEU A 91 -11.87 4.22 -15.80
C LEU A 91 -13.01 3.60 -16.62
N ASP A 92 -14.20 4.19 -16.57
CA ASP A 92 -15.36 3.72 -17.32
C ASP A 92 -15.19 3.84 -18.85
N THR A 93 -14.23 4.63 -19.31
CA THR A 93 -13.87 4.81 -20.72
C THR A 93 -12.46 4.34 -21.05
N THR A 94 -11.82 3.65 -20.12
CA THR A 94 -10.46 3.09 -20.25
C THR A 94 -10.57 1.57 -20.37
N THR A 95 -9.96 0.98 -21.41
CA THR A 95 -9.95 -0.48 -21.57
C THR A 95 -8.99 -1.17 -20.61
N VAL A 96 -9.18 -2.46 -20.39
CA VAL A 96 -8.24 -3.31 -19.64
C VAL A 96 -6.82 -3.22 -20.24
N ALA A 97 -6.70 -3.24 -21.56
CA ALA A 97 -5.42 -3.12 -22.25
C ALA A 97 -4.74 -1.76 -21.97
N GLN A 98 -5.50 -0.66 -22.02
CA GLN A 98 -4.98 0.67 -21.70
C GLN A 98 -4.57 0.80 -20.23
N MET A 99 -5.34 0.20 -19.30
CA MET A 99 -4.95 0.15 -17.89
C MET A 99 -3.65 -0.62 -17.72
N ARG A 100 -3.51 -1.78 -18.36
CA ARG A 100 -2.28 -2.57 -18.30
C ARG A 100 -1.08 -1.78 -18.81
N ASP A 101 -1.20 -1.15 -19.98
CA ASP A 101 -0.11 -0.41 -20.59
C ASP A 101 0.41 0.72 -19.68
N GLN A 102 -0.50 1.50 -19.11
CA GLN A 102 -0.08 2.58 -18.21
C GLN A 102 0.50 2.07 -16.87
N VAL A 103 -0.06 1.00 -16.32
CA VAL A 103 0.47 0.39 -15.08
C VAL A 103 1.86 -0.19 -15.31
N GLU A 104 2.09 -0.83 -16.44
CA GLU A 104 3.42 -1.34 -16.82
C GLU A 104 4.42 -0.19 -17.04
N LEU A 105 4.02 0.89 -17.71
CA LEU A 105 4.87 2.07 -17.87
C LEU A 105 5.16 2.74 -16.53
N ALA A 106 4.21 2.76 -15.60
CA ALA A 106 4.44 3.25 -14.24
C ALA A 106 5.54 2.44 -13.52
N ASN A 107 5.59 1.12 -13.69
CA ASN A 107 6.70 0.31 -13.18
C ASN A 107 8.05 0.73 -13.78
N THR A 108 8.10 1.01 -15.07
CA THR A 108 9.31 1.48 -15.75
C THR A 108 9.79 2.84 -15.20
N MET A 109 8.86 3.78 -14.97
CA MET A 109 9.19 5.07 -14.36
C MET A 109 9.70 4.90 -12.93
N LEU A 110 9.06 4.08 -12.12
CA LEU A 110 9.50 3.79 -10.75
C LEU A 110 10.90 3.18 -10.73
N GLN A 111 11.20 2.25 -11.63
CA GLN A 111 12.54 1.67 -11.77
C GLN A 111 13.59 2.73 -12.13
N ALA A 112 13.26 3.71 -12.97
CA ALA A 112 14.13 4.83 -13.27
C ALA A 112 14.36 5.74 -12.05
N ILE A 113 13.42 5.80 -11.12
CA ILE A 113 13.55 6.61 -9.89
C ILE A 113 14.38 5.87 -8.83
N ASP A 114 14.09 4.60 -8.55
CA ASP A 114 14.64 3.86 -7.40
C ASP A 114 15.58 2.69 -7.78
N GLY A 115 15.70 2.35 -9.06
CA GLY A 115 16.55 1.25 -9.55
C GLY A 115 16.02 -0.16 -9.27
N ARG A 116 14.80 -0.30 -8.69
CA ARG A 116 14.22 -1.59 -8.30
C ARG A 116 13.27 -2.10 -9.37
N SER A 117 13.28 -3.41 -9.62
CA SER A 117 12.39 -4.05 -10.60
C SER A 117 11.18 -4.72 -9.94
N GLU A 118 11.31 -5.17 -8.68
CA GLU A 118 10.22 -5.81 -7.95
C GLU A 118 9.26 -4.76 -7.38
N ARG A 119 7.96 -4.98 -7.57
CA ARG A 119 6.96 -3.92 -7.34
C ARG A 119 5.68 -4.47 -6.73
N THR A 120 4.97 -3.60 -6.00
CA THR A 120 3.60 -3.81 -5.53
C THR A 120 2.68 -2.71 -6.08
N PHE A 121 1.38 -2.96 -6.04
CA PHE A 121 0.35 -2.11 -6.65
C PHE A 121 -0.81 -1.86 -5.69
N THR A 122 -1.37 -0.67 -5.74
CA THR A 122 -2.66 -0.34 -5.14
C THR A 122 -3.61 0.16 -6.23
N ALA A 123 -4.79 -0.45 -6.32
CA ALA A 123 -5.80 -0.04 -7.29
C ALA A 123 -6.36 1.34 -6.95
N PRO A 124 -6.32 2.33 -7.87
CA PRO A 124 -6.91 3.64 -7.64
C PRO A 124 -8.37 3.55 -7.26
N CYS A 125 -8.79 4.26 -6.21
CA CYS A 125 -10.14 4.28 -5.65
C CYS A 125 -10.68 2.91 -5.21
N GLY A 126 -9.90 1.85 -5.27
CA GLY A 126 -10.40 0.48 -5.13
C GLY A 126 -11.28 0.01 -6.30
N ASP A 127 -11.32 0.76 -7.39
CA ASP A 127 -12.10 0.41 -8.58
C ASP A 127 -11.34 -0.63 -9.43
N LEU A 128 -12.01 -1.72 -9.76
CA LEU A 128 -11.39 -2.88 -10.40
C LEU A 128 -11.91 -3.14 -11.82
N ALA A 129 -13.01 -2.47 -12.19
CA ALA A 129 -13.67 -2.65 -13.49
C ALA A 129 -13.32 -1.50 -14.44
N ALA A 130 -12.59 -1.82 -15.49
CA ALA A 130 -12.40 -0.97 -16.66
C ALA A 130 -13.60 -1.07 -17.62
N MET A 131 -13.58 -0.34 -18.72
CA MET A 131 -14.67 -0.28 -19.67
C MET A 131 -15.13 -1.65 -20.20
N ASP A 132 -14.20 -2.57 -20.41
CA ASP A 132 -14.42 -3.88 -21.04
C ASP A 132 -14.15 -5.06 -20.11
N GLY A 133 -13.97 -4.83 -18.81
CA GLY A 133 -13.84 -5.89 -17.83
C GLY A 133 -12.95 -5.54 -16.64
N ALA A 134 -12.74 -6.51 -15.73
CA ALA A 134 -11.86 -6.36 -14.60
C ALA A 134 -10.38 -6.38 -15.03
N TYR A 135 -9.59 -5.39 -14.59
CA TYR A 135 -8.20 -5.25 -15.05
C TYR A 135 -7.15 -5.88 -14.11
N ILE A 136 -7.52 -6.21 -12.87
CA ILE A 136 -6.54 -6.73 -11.89
C ILE A 136 -5.85 -8.00 -12.40
N GLY A 137 -6.58 -8.94 -12.99
CA GLY A 137 -5.99 -10.15 -13.55
C GLY A 137 -4.95 -9.88 -14.65
N ALA A 138 -5.13 -8.82 -15.43
CA ALA A 138 -4.19 -8.42 -16.48
C ALA A 138 -2.92 -7.78 -15.92
N VAL A 139 -2.98 -7.09 -14.77
CA VAL A 139 -1.81 -6.42 -14.15
C VAL A 139 -1.13 -7.28 -13.07
N ALA A 140 -1.83 -8.25 -12.50
CA ALA A 140 -1.32 -9.09 -11.41
C ALA A 140 0.05 -9.72 -11.69
N PRO A 141 0.36 -10.21 -12.91
CA PRO A 141 1.68 -10.77 -13.22
C PRO A 141 2.85 -9.78 -13.11
N LEU A 142 2.56 -8.47 -13.05
CA LEU A 142 3.56 -7.41 -12.94
C LEU A 142 4.00 -7.16 -11.48
N PHE A 143 3.33 -7.79 -10.49
CA PHE A 143 3.47 -7.45 -9.08
C PHE A 143 3.67 -8.65 -8.18
N VAL A 144 4.41 -8.46 -7.09
CA VAL A 144 4.54 -9.45 -6.02
C VAL A 144 3.40 -9.36 -5.02
N GLY A 145 2.71 -8.24 -4.97
CA GLY A 145 1.56 -8.00 -4.12
C GLY A 145 0.68 -6.87 -4.63
N ILE A 146 -0.63 -7.03 -4.44
CA ILE A 146 -1.65 -6.03 -4.81
C ILE A 146 -2.55 -5.79 -3.61
N LYS A 147 -2.69 -4.53 -3.24
CA LYS A 147 -3.58 -4.05 -2.17
C LYS A 147 -4.93 -3.70 -2.76
N LEU A 148 -5.97 -4.26 -2.17
CA LEU A 148 -7.36 -3.96 -2.50
C LEU A 148 -8.10 -3.51 -1.25
N ILE A 149 -9.06 -2.60 -1.39
CA ILE A 149 -9.89 -2.15 -0.28
C ILE A 149 -10.69 -3.33 0.27
N GLY A 150 -10.62 -3.54 1.57
CA GLY A 150 -11.33 -4.64 2.23
C GLY A 150 -11.85 -4.31 3.63
N GLY A 151 -11.31 -3.27 4.26
CA GLY A 151 -11.80 -2.70 5.51
C GLY A 151 -11.56 -3.53 6.77
N ALA A 152 -10.69 -4.54 6.75
CA ALA A 152 -10.41 -5.40 7.89
C ALA A 152 -8.95 -5.82 7.96
N VAL A 153 -8.51 -6.30 9.14
CA VAL A 153 -7.25 -7.03 9.25
C VAL A 153 -7.33 -8.33 8.44
N VAL A 154 -6.19 -8.81 7.97
CA VAL A 154 -6.11 -10.05 7.20
C VAL A 154 -6.67 -11.20 8.03
N ALA A 155 -7.55 -12.00 7.46
CA ALA A 155 -8.21 -13.09 8.19
C ALA A 155 -7.24 -14.24 8.53
N ASP A 156 -6.45 -14.68 7.54
CA ASP A 156 -5.47 -15.76 7.68
C ASP A 156 -4.35 -15.57 6.66
N MET A 157 -3.13 -15.35 7.13
CA MET A 157 -1.97 -15.15 6.24
C MET A 157 -1.59 -16.42 5.47
N ALA A 158 -1.93 -17.60 5.95
CA ALA A 158 -1.68 -18.84 5.24
C ALA A 158 -2.53 -18.97 3.97
N MET A 159 -3.73 -18.36 4.00
CA MET A 159 -4.71 -18.38 2.90
C MET A 159 -4.73 -17.06 2.12
N LEU A 160 -3.88 -16.11 2.48
CA LEU A 160 -3.83 -14.80 1.83
C LEU A 160 -3.51 -14.94 0.35
N ASP A 161 -4.32 -14.32 -0.50
CA ASP A 161 -3.98 -14.11 -1.90
C ASP A 161 -3.13 -12.83 -2.02
N PRO A 162 -1.84 -12.94 -2.38
CA PRO A 162 -0.99 -11.76 -2.53
C PRO A 162 -1.47 -10.77 -3.61
N SER A 163 -2.35 -11.20 -4.51
CA SER A 163 -2.93 -10.34 -5.55
C SER A 163 -4.23 -9.65 -5.12
N ALA A 164 -4.70 -9.90 -3.89
CA ALA A 164 -5.96 -9.36 -3.36
C ALA A 164 -5.87 -9.11 -1.84
N VAL A 165 -4.88 -8.35 -1.39
CA VAL A 165 -4.65 -8.10 0.03
C VAL A 165 -5.61 -7.02 0.55
N PRO A 166 -6.43 -7.32 1.58
CA PRO A 166 -7.33 -6.32 2.16
C PRO A 166 -6.55 -5.25 2.92
N VAL A 167 -7.04 -4.01 2.85
CA VAL A 167 -6.43 -2.86 3.52
C VAL A 167 -7.46 -2.10 4.34
N LEU A 168 -6.98 -1.42 5.38
CA LEU A 168 -7.71 -0.42 6.15
C LEU A 168 -7.24 0.96 5.71
N ALA A 169 -8.17 1.80 5.29
CA ALA A 169 -7.90 3.16 4.84
C ALA A 169 -8.39 4.17 5.89
N PRO A 170 -7.62 4.47 6.95
CA PRO A 170 -8.07 5.32 8.04
C PRO A 170 -8.16 6.79 7.61
N VAL A 171 -9.26 7.43 8.00
CA VAL A 171 -9.49 8.87 7.86
C VAL A 171 -9.95 9.39 9.21
N GLY A 172 -9.27 10.40 9.74
CA GLY A 172 -9.64 11.05 11.01
C GLY A 172 -9.54 10.13 12.24
N MET A 173 -8.93 8.96 12.13
CA MET A 173 -8.75 8.06 13.26
C MET A 173 -7.75 8.60 14.27
N SER A 174 -8.02 8.37 15.57
CA SER A 174 -7.09 8.68 16.64
C SER A 174 -5.94 7.66 16.70
N GLY A 175 -4.83 8.02 17.35
CA GLY A 175 -3.74 7.11 17.61
C GLY A 175 -4.19 5.85 18.36
N ALA A 176 -5.06 6.00 19.35
CA ALA A 176 -5.62 4.88 20.10
C ALA A 176 -6.43 3.92 19.21
N GLN A 177 -7.21 4.45 18.27
CA GLN A 177 -7.96 3.62 17.32
C GLN A 177 -7.03 2.86 16.35
N LEU A 178 -5.97 3.52 15.86
CA LEU A 178 -4.96 2.87 15.00
C LEU A 178 -4.22 1.77 15.75
N ILE A 179 -3.80 2.03 16.99
CA ILE A 179 -3.13 1.03 17.84
C ILE A 179 -4.05 -0.15 18.14
N ALA A 180 -5.33 0.07 18.39
CA ALA A 180 -6.29 -1.02 18.61
C ALA A 180 -6.38 -2.00 17.43
N LEU A 181 -6.23 -1.51 16.20
CA LEU A 181 -6.18 -2.36 15.00
C LEU A 181 -4.88 -3.18 14.92
N VAL A 182 -3.76 -2.60 15.34
CA VAL A 182 -2.48 -3.34 15.46
C VAL A 182 -2.61 -4.45 16.50
N GLU A 183 -3.18 -4.15 17.66
CA GLU A 183 -3.40 -5.13 18.74
C GLU A 183 -4.39 -6.23 18.31
N GLU A 184 -5.41 -5.89 17.51
CA GLU A 184 -6.33 -6.90 16.93
C GLU A 184 -5.56 -7.87 16.02
N ALA A 185 -4.72 -7.36 15.13
CA ALA A 185 -3.88 -8.21 14.28
C ALA A 185 -2.95 -9.10 15.12
N GLY A 186 -2.37 -8.55 16.21
CA GLY A 186 -1.53 -9.29 17.13
C GLY A 186 -2.26 -10.43 17.84
N ARG A 187 -3.47 -10.18 18.35
CA ARG A 187 -4.29 -11.23 18.98
C ARG A 187 -4.67 -12.35 18.01
N LYS A 188 -4.82 -12.02 16.73
CA LYS A 188 -5.18 -12.98 15.67
C LYS A 188 -3.96 -13.64 15.02
N GLY A 189 -2.74 -13.19 15.36
CA GLY A 189 -1.51 -13.70 14.76
C GLY A 189 -1.38 -13.40 13.27
N THR A 190 -1.85 -12.22 12.83
CA THR A 190 -1.97 -11.87 11.42
C THR A 190 -1.47 -10.47 11.11
N MET A 191 -1.79 -9.96 9.91
CA MET A 191 -1.37 -8.65 9.42
C MET A 191 -2.51 -7.63 9.49
N VAL A 192 -2.16 -6.40 9.88
CA VAL A 192 -2.90 -5.20 9.54
C VAL A 192 -2.13 -4.42 8.48
N ASP A 193 -2.83 -4.03 7.41
CA ASP A 193 -2.30 -3.26 6.29
C ASP A 193 -3.03 -1.92 6.23
N PHE A 194 -2.34 -0.88 6.69
CA PHE A 194 -2.87 0.49 6.64
C PHE A 194 -2.57 1.13 5.30
N THR A 195 -3.57 1.78 4.73
CA THR A 195 -3.41 2.69 3.59
C THR A 195 -3.81 4.09 4.00
N PHE A 196 -2.83 4.88 4.41
CA PHE A 196 -2.99 6.31 4.70
C PHE A 196 -2.99 7.13 3.41
N HIS A 197 -3.47 8.37 3.51
CA HIS A 197 -3.34 9.40 2.48
C HIS A 197 -2.61 10.60 3.08
N GLY A 198 -3.29 11.72 3.40
CA GLY A 198 -2.66 12.84 4.05
C GLY A 198 -2.26 12.57 5.51
N ILE A 199 -1.14 13.11 5.94
CA ILE A 199 -0.67 13.05 7.33
C ILE A 199 -0.47 14.48 7.85
N GLY A 200 -1.43 14.96 8.65
CA GLY A 200 -1.43 16.32 9.16
C GLY A 200 -1.64 17.38 8.08
N GLY A 201 -2.21 17.03 6.96
CA GLY A 201 -2.49 17.86 5.80
C GLY A 201 -2.96 17.01 4.63
N ASP A 202 -3.29 17.66 3.51
CA ASP A 202 -3.84 17.03 2.31
C ASP A 202 -5.20 16.35 2.54
N HIS A 203 -5.73 15.64 1.54
CA HIS A 203 -7.03 14.97 1.64
C HIS A 203 -6.97 13.66 2.43
N LEU A 204 -8.12 13.20 2.89
CA LEU A 204 -8.31 11.93 3.62
C LEU A 204 -7.30 11.75 4.76
N GLN A 205 -7.03 12.83 5.48
CA GLN A 205 -5.94 12.88 6.43
C GLN A 205 -6.21 12.11 7.73
N VAL A 206 -5.12 11.63 8.29
CA VAL A 206 -4.95 11.34 9.72
C VAL A 206 -4.06 12.42 10.31
N SER A 207 -4.31 12.85 11.55
CA SER A 207 -3.50 13.90 12.16
C SER A 207 -2.04 13.45 12.33
N ALA A 208 -1.11 14.42 12.30
CA ALA A 208 0.31 14.14 12.57
C ALA A 208 0.50 13.50 13.94
N GLU A 209 -0.28 13.93 14.95
CA GLU A 209 -0.25 13.40 16.31
C GLU A 209 -0.69 11.93 16.36
N ALA A 210 -1.80 11.57 15.70
CA ALA A 210 -2.28 10.18 15.66
C ALA A 210 -1.29 9.27 14.96
N HIS A 211 -0.69 9.74 13.87
CA HIS A 211 0.37 9.03 13.16
C HIS A 211 1.60 8.84 14.06
N GLU A 212 2.05 9.88 14.75
CA GLU A 212 3.18 9.83 15.68
C GLU A 212 2.93 8.85 16.84
N GLU A 213 1.72 8.83 17.41
CA GLU A 213 1.35 7.87 18.46
C GLU A 213 1.46 6.42 17.96
N LEU A 214 0.96 6.14 16.77
CA LEU A 214 1.08 4.81 16.15
C LEU A 214 2.55 4.41 15.96
N LEU A 215 3.37 5.31 15.41
CA LEU A 215 4.79 5.02 15.16
C LEU A 215 5.57 4.82 16.47
N THR A 216 5.28 5.61 17.49
CA THR A 216 5.85 5.44 18.83
C THR A 216 5.54 4.07 19.41
N TYR A 217 4.26 3.64 19.30
CA TYR A 217 3.83 2.32 19.74
C TYR A 217 4.57 1.20 18.98
N LEU A 218 4.62 1.27 17.66
CA LEU A 218 5.28 0.25 16.84
C LEU A 218 6.79 0.20 17.11
N ALA A 219 7.43 1.34 17.29
CA ALA A 219 8.85 1.40 17.63
C ALA A 219 9.16 0.76 19.01
N ALA A 220 8.25 0.89 19.98
CA ALA A 220 8.37 0.28 21.30
C ALA A 220 8.06 -1.22 21.33
N HIS A 221 7.35 -1.75 20.31
CA HIS A 221 6.89 -3.15 20.26
C HIS A 221 7.49 -3.93 19.06
N ARG A 222 8.74 -3.63 18.70
CA ARG A 222 9.43 -4.29 17.57
C ARG A 222 9.63 -5.78 17.73
N ASP A 223 9.69 -6.25 18.96
CA ASP A 223 9.78 -7.66 19.33
C ASP A 223 8.45 -8.41 19.16
N GLU A 224 7.33 -7.69 19.20
CA GLU A 224 5.99 -8.25 19.02
C GLU A 224 5.47 -8.14 17.57
N TYR A 225 5.78 -7.04 16.90
CA TYR A 225 5.27 -6.71 15.55
C TYR A 225 6.40 -6.51 14.56
N TRP A 226 6.29 -7.18 13.44
CA TRP A 226 7.14 -6.93 12.28
C TRP A 226 6.52 -5.83 11.41
N THR A 227 7.07 -4.64 11.49
CA THR A 227 6.70 -3.51 10.62
C THR A 227 7.71 -3.42 9.49
N ALA A 228 7.24 -3.57 8.26
CA ALA A 228 8.10 -3.61 7.08
C ALA A 228 7.41 -3.04 5.83
N PRO A 229 8.16 -2.67 4.78
CA PRO A 229 7.58 -2.37 3.48
C PRO A 229 6.73 -3.52 2.95
N PHE A 230 5.63 -3.18 2.28
CA PHE A 230 4.67 -4.17 1.79
C PHE A 230 5.31 -5.18 0.82
N VAL A 231 6.26 -4.74 0.00
CA VAL A 231 7.00 -5.64 -0.91
C VAL A 231 7.75 -6.74 -0.15
N ASP A 232 8.36 -6.41 0.99
CA ASP A 232 9.09 -7.38 1.80
C ASP A 232 8.13 -8.38 2.47
N ILE A 233 6.99 -7.88 2.94
CA ILE A 233 5.94 -8.73 3.52
C ILE A 233 5.40 -9.70 2.47
N MET A 234 5.08 -9.22 1.28
CA MET A 234 4.54 -10.07 0.20
C MET A 234 5.55 -11.10 -0.29
N ARG A 235 6.82 -10.74 -0.37
CA ARG A 235 7.89 -11.67 -0.68
C ARG A 235 7.97 -12.78 0.38
N TRP A 236 7.90 -12.41 1.65
CA TRP A 236 7.87 -13.37 2.75
C TRP A 236 6.64 -14.28 2.69
N VAL A 237 5.45 -13.74 2.46
CA VAL A 237 4.20 -14.52 2.34
C VAL A 237 4.31 -15.54 1.20
N ARG A 238 4.74 -15.11 0.00
CA ARG A 238 4.90 -16.01 -1.15
C ARG A 238 5.88 -17.13 -0.89
N ASN A 239 7.03 -16.82 -0.31
CA ASN A 239 8.07 -17.80 -0.01
C ASN A 239 7.60 -18.80 1.05
N THR A 240 6.93 -18.34 2.09
CA THR A 240 6.43 -19.20 3.17
C THR A 240 5.30 -20.10 2.68
N GLN A 241 4.35 -19.59 1.89
CA GLN A 241 3.29 -20.38 1.28
C GLN A 241 3.85 -21.43 0.32
N ALA A 242 4.87 -21.09 -0.49
CA ALA A 242 5.50 -22.03 -1.41
C ALA A 242 6.22 -23.16 -0.67
N THR A 243 6.84 -22.86 0.47
CA THR A 243 7.49 -23.88 1.33
C THR A 243 6.46 -24.80 1.97
N ALA A 244 5.37 -24.24 2.50
CA ALA A 244 4.30 -25.01 3.14
C ALA A 244 3.61 -25.99 2.16
N ARG A 245 3.52 -25.65 0.88
CA ARG A 245 2.96 -26.55 -0.16
C ARG A 245 3.88 -27.71 -0.53
N LYS A 246 5.17 -27.63 -0.26
CA LYS A 246 6.18 -28.66 -0.58
C LYS A 246 6.40 -29.64 0.55
N THR A 247 5.86 -29.37 1.74
CA THR A 247 5.96 -30.30 2.87
C THR A 247 4.77 -31.26 2.79
N PRO A 248 5.01 -32.59 2.64
CA PRO A 248 3.98 -33.61 2.50
C PRO A 248 3.13 -33.78 3.75
#